data_35a5fc84d8839805cde542a0533bf828
#
_entry.id   35a5fc84d8839805cde542a0533bf828
#
_cell.length_a   1.000
_cell.length_b   1.000
_cell.length_c   1.000
_cell.angle_alpha   90.00
_cell.angle_beta   90.00
_cell.angle_gamma   90.00
#
_symmetry.space_group_name_H-M   'P 1'
#
loop_
_entity.id
_entity.type
_entity.pdbx_description
1 polymer ?
#
loop_
_entity_poly.entity_id
_entity_poly.type
_entity_poly.pdbx_seq_one_letter_code
_entity_poly.pdbx_strand_id
1 'polypeptide(L)'
;MMKKLILAFCMLQGILLSLGAQDMHQNIAYADNNVRFTVISDGTLRLEYAPDGKFVDNKSFVAVNRLYPDVDYKLKSKGAWIEITTSKMRMRYKKDSGQFTGNNLVIEAVKGAFPFTWKPGVQQKGNLKGTYRTLDGMDGETQTQTWVADTKKGEQLKLEDGLLATDGWSFIDDSQGLLFDNDPDWEWAKERPANGGQDWYFMAYGHDYKQALKDYTLFAGKMPLPPRYAFGYWWSRYWLYSDKE
;
A
#
# COMPACT_ATOMS: atom_id res chain seq x y z
N MET A 1 8.78 36.42 41.73
CA MET A 1 9.43 35.95 40.50
C MET A 1 9.02 34.54 40.04
N MET A 2 8.84 33.58 40.96
CA MET A 2 8.44 32.19 40.64
C MET A 2 7.08 32.02 39.97
N LYS A 3 6.03 32.78 40.36
CA LYS A 3 4.68 32.66 39.78
C LYS A 3 4.61 33.03 38.28
N LYS A 4 5.44 33.96 37.82
CA LYS A 4 5.48 34.33 36.38
C LYS A 4 6.21 33.29 35.53
N LEU A 5 7.17 32.54 36.11
CA LEU A 5 7.90 31.47 35.43
C LEU A 5 7.02 30.22 35.19
N ILE A 6 6.14 29.90 36.17
CA ILE A 6 5.19 28.77 36.06
C ILE A 6 4.15 29.04 34.96
N LEU A 7 3.65 30.28 34.86
CA LEU A 7 2.68 30.65 33.82
C LEU A 7 3.30 30.59 32.41
N ALA A 8 4.56 30.98 32.24
CA ALA A 8 5.27 30.90 30.98
C ALA A 8 5.55 29.43 30.57
N PHE A 9 5.83 28.55 31.57
CA PHE A 9 6.05 27.12 31.28
C PHE A 9 4.75 26.40 30.89
N CYS A 10 3.62 26.74 31.52
CA CYS A 10 2.31 26.20 31.13
C CYS A 10 1.83 26.71 29.75
N MET A 11 2.16 27.96 29.37
CA MET A 11 1.87 28.45 28.01
C MET A 11 2.76 27.79 26.94
N LEU A 12 4.01 27.47 27.27
CA LEU A 12 4.90 26.76 26.33
C LEU A 12 4.48 25.30 26.12
N GLN A 13 3.93 24.64 27.16
CA GLN A 13 3.36 23.28 27.00
C GLN A 13 2.05 23.27 26.23
N GLY A 14 1.23 24.33 26.30
CA GLY A 14 0.02 24.47 25.50
C GLY A 14 0.27 24.68 24.00
N ILE A 15 1.43 25.25 23.63
CA ILE A 15 1.81 25.45 22.23
C ILE A 15 2.43 24.19 21.61
N LEU A 16 2.99 23.28 22.40
CA LEU A 16 3.57 22.03 21.91
C LEU A 16 2.53 20.92 21.70
N LEU A 17 1.28 21.08 22.16
CA LEU A 17 0.20 20.11 21.96
C LEU A 17 -0.70 20.41 20.76
N SER A 18 -0.43 21.49 20.01
CA SER A 18 -1.12 21.83 18.75
C SER A 18 -0.33 21.50 17.50
N LEU A 19 0.60 20.55 17.55
CA LEU A 19 1.07 19.86 16.35
C LEU A 19 -0.11 19.02 15.87
N GLY A 20 -0.90 19.61 14.99
CA GLY A 20 -2.21 19.22 14.56
C GLY A 20 -2.32 17.74 14.27
N ALA A 21 -3.28 17.10 14.90
CA ALA A 21 -3.86 15.92 14.33
C ALA A 21 -4.30 16.31 12.91
N GLN A 22 -3.64 15.79 11.90
CA GLN A 22 -3.99 16.01 10.51
C GLN A 22 -5.39 15.42 10.34
N ASP A 23 -6.36 16.21 9.88
CA ASP A 23 -7.69 15.72 9.62
C ASP A 23 -7.61 14.59 8.59
N MET A 24 -8.28 13.47 8.89
CA MET A 24 -8.23 12.25 8.09
C MET A 24 -9.57 12.05 7.39
N HIS A 25 -9.54 11.91 6.07
CA HIS A 25 -10.72 11.82 5.22
C HIS A 25 -10.68 10.59 4.31
N GLN A 26 -11.82 10.18 3.78
CA GLN A 26 -11.87 9.10 2.79
C GLN A 26 -11.25 9.51 1.43
N ASN A 27 -11.15 10.81 1.13
CA ASN A 27 -10.57 11.38 -0.09
C ASN A 27 -11.14 10.79 -1.39
N ILE A 28 -12.45 10.47 -1.40
CA ILE A 28 -13.14 9.99 -2.59
C ILE A 28 -13.23 11.13 -3.58
N ALA A 29 -12.44 11.07 -4.65
CA ALA A 29 -12.41 12.10 -5.68
C ALA A 29 -13.57 11.97 -6.66
N TYR A 30 -14.01 10.75 -6.94
CA TYR A 30 -15.15 10.46 -7.82
C TYR A 30 -15.80 9.13 -7.41
N ALA A 31 -17.11 9.10 -7.44
CA ALA A 31 -17.88 7.87 -7.32
C ALA A 31 -19.15 7.95 -8.19
N ASP A 32 -19.51 6.83 -8.80
CA ASP A 32 -20.81 6.59 -9.41
C ASP A 32 -21.36 5.24 -8.95
N ASN A 33 -22.31 4.66 -9.70
CA ASN A 33 -22.93 3.40 -9.32
C ASN A 33 -21.96 2.21 -9.29
N ASN A 34 -20.91 2.23 -10.11
CA ASN A 34 -20.05 1.07 -10.34
C ASN A 34 -18.56 1.34 -10.16
N VAL A 35 -18.13 2.61 -10.17
CA VAL A 35 -16.71 2.93 -9.98
C VAL A 35 -16.52 3.95 -8.86
N ARG A 36 -15.42 3.80 -8.12
CA ARG A 36 -14.98 4.74 -7.09
C ARG A 36 -13.47 4.96 -7.21
N PHE A 37 -13.07 6.23 -7.18
CA PHE A 37 -11.67 6.62 -7.21
C PHE A 37 -11.33 7.43 -5.97
N THR A 38 -10.32 6.98 -5.23
CA THR A 38 -9.84 7.60 -4.00
C THR A 38 -8.42 8.09 -4.20
N VAL A 39 -8.13 9.33 -3.81
CA VAL A 39 -6.76 9.89 -3.83
C VAL A 39 -6.14 9.73 -2.46
N ILE A 40 -5.23 8.78 -2.30
CA ILE A 40 -4.58 8.46 -1.02
C ILE A 40 -3.43 9.41 -0.73
N SER A 41 -2.63 9.71 -1.76
CA SER A 41 -1.57 10.71 -1.74
C SER A 41 -1.42 11.32 -3.14
N ASP A 42 -0.52 12.28 -3.32
CA ASP A 42 -0.20 12.81 -4.64
C ASP A 42 0.37 11.74 -5.60
N GLY A 43 0.93 10.66 -5.05
CA GLY A 43 1.47 9.51 -5.77
C GLY A 43 0.62 8.26 -5.73
N THR A 44 -0.51 8.21 -5.00
CA THR A 44 -1.24 6.96 -4.79
C THR A 44 -2.74 7.10 -5.00
N LEU A 45 -3.30 6.22 -5.83
CA LEU A 45 -4.73 6.13 -6.10
C LEU A 45 -5.25 4.74 -5.72
N ARG A 46 -6.47 4.67 -5.18
CA ARG A 46 -7.28 3.45 -5.14
C ARG A 46 -8.34 3.52 -6.24
N LEU A 47 -8.49 2.45 -6.98
CA LEU A 47 -9.37 2.32 -8.13
C LEU A 47 -10.29 1.13 -7.87
N GLU A 48 -11.59 1.37 -7.78
CA GLU A 48 -12.56 0.35 -7.45
C GLU A 48 -13.63 0.24 -8.53
N TYR A 49 -13.92 -0.99 -8.95
CA TYR A 49 -15.07 -1.32 -9.77
C TYR A 49 -15.93 -2.35 -9.05
N ALA A 50 -17.19 -2.04 -8.85
CA ALA A 50 -18.18 -2.92 -8.21
C ALA A 50 -19.35 -3.15 -9.18
N PRO A 51 -19.48 -4.32 -9.83
CA PRO A 51 -20.52 -4.57 -10.82
C PRO A 51 -21.94 -4.52 -10.22
N ASP A 52 -22.08 -4.77 -8.92
CA ASP A 52 -23.34 -4.71 -8.17
C ASP A 52 -23.53 -3.37 -7.41
N GLY A 53 -22.63 -2.41 -7.62
CA GLY A 53 -22.66 -1.11 -6.94
C GLY A 53 -22.29 -1.15 -5.46
N LYS A 54 -21.76 -2.27 -4.96
CA LYS A 54 -21.40 -2.43 -3.55
C LYS A 54 -19.88 -2.39 -3.38
N PHE A 55 -19.38 -1.24 -3.00
CA PHE A 55 -17.95 -1.08 -2.69
C PHE A 55 -17.59 -1.71 -1.35
N VAL A 56 -16.36 -2.23 -1.27
CA VAL A 56 -15.84 -2.90 -0.08
C VAL A 56 -15.06 -1.91 0.78
N ASP A 57 -15.62 -1.53 1.93
CA ASP A 57 -14.99 -0.62 2.88
C ASP A 57 -14.34 -1.32 4.07
N ASN A 58 -14.47 -2.64 4.16
CA ASN A 58 -13.75 -3.43 5.14
C ASN A 58 -12.23 -3.28 4.97
N LYS A 59 -11.50 -3.41 6.07
CA LYS A 59 -10.04 -3.62 6.01
C LYS A 59 -9.74 -4.89 5.21
N SER A 60 -8.62 -4.91 4.53
CA SER A 60 -8.09 -6.10 3.84
C SER A 60 -6.66 -6.38 4.32
N PHE A 61 -6.10 -7.53 3.93
CA PHE A 61 -4.69 -7.82 4.22
C PHE A 61 -3.71 -6.88 3.47
N VAL A 62 -4.18 -6.20 2.43
CA VAL A 62 -3.40 -5.19 1.70
C VAL A 62 -3.58 -3.80 2.32
N ALA A 63 -4.81 -3.47 2.76
CA ALA A 63 -5.12 -2.11 3.19
C ALA A 63 -5.98 -2.10 4.45
N VAL A 64 -5.35 -1.75 5.57
CA VAL A 64 -5.99 -1.65 6.88
C VAL A 64 -6.53 -0.26 7.20
N ASN A 65 -6.04 0.78 6.51
CA ASN A 65 -6.52 2.15 6.66
C ASN A 65 -7.44 2.54 5.50
N ARG A 66 -8.50 3.29 5.83
CA ARG A 66 -9.48 3.82 4.86
C ARG A 66 -9.67 5.32 4.97
N LEU A 67 -8.91 5.98 5.86
CA LEU A 67 -8.89 7.42 6.04
C LEU A 67 -7.47 7.92 5.79
N TYR A 68 -7.36 9.03 5.06
CA TYR A 68 -6.10 9.54 4.56
C TYR A 68 -5.98 11.05 4.83
N PRO A 69 -4.75 11.59 4.89
CA PRO A 69 -4.53 13.03 4.93
C PRO A 69 -5.13 13.73 3.71
N ASP A 70 -5.47 15.01 3.84
CA ASP A 70 -5.89 15.82 2.70
C ASP A 70 -4.81 15.84 1.61
N VAL A 71 -5.25 15.76 0.36
CA VAL A 71 -4.40 15.76 -0.82
C VAL A 71 -4.97 16.72 -1.87
N ASP A 72 -4.09 17.55 -2.43
CA ASP A 72 -4.46 18.42 -3.54
C ASP A 72 -4.60 17.63 -4.84
N TYR A 73 -5.77 17.67 -5.44
CA TYR A 73 -6.01 17.09 -6.75
C TYR A 73 -7.02 17.95 -7.56
N LYS A 74 -7.05 17.71 -8.85
CA LYS A 74 -8.04 18.32 -9.77
C LYS A 74 -8.88 17.23 -10.38
N LEU A 75 -10.20 17.36 -10.22
CA LEU A 75 -11.17 16.50 -10.90
C LEU A 75 -11.75 17.26 -12.10
N LYS A 76 -11.77 16.61 -13.26
CA LYS A 76 -12.48 17.07 -14.46
C LYS A 76 -13.36 15.95 -15.00
N SER A 77 -14.60 16.30 -15.33
CA SER A 77 -15.52 15.43 -16.02
C SER A 77 -15.86 16.08 -17.36
N LYS A 78 -15.14 15.71 -18.42
CA LYS A 78 -15.32 16.31 -19.77
C LYS A 78 -15.73 15.22 -20.78
N GLY A 79 -16.93 15.37 -21.33
CA GLY A 79 -17.49 14.38 -22.26
C GLY A 79 -17.58 13.01 -21.63
N ALA A 80 -17.05 12.01 -22.31
CA ALA A 80 -17.06 10.62 -21.86
C ALA A 80 -15.96 10.26 -20.85
N TRP A 81 -15.16 11.20 -20.38
CA TRP A 81 -13.99 10.91 -19.56
C TRP A 81 -14.05 11.59 -18.18
N ILE A 82 -13.65 10.85 -17.17
CA ILE A 82 -13.24 11.35 -15.85
C ILE A 82 -11.71 11.48 -15.87
N GLU A 83 -11.22 12.63 -15.41
CA GLU A 83 -9.79 12.89 -15.27
C GLU A 83 -9.52 13.35 -13.84
N ILE A 84 -8.63 12.64 -13.13
CA ILE A 84 -8.09 13.02 -11.83
C ILE A 84 -6.61 13.31 -12.03
N THR A 85 -6.17 14.50 -11.60
CA THR A 85 -4.80 14.97 -11.75
C THR A 85 -4.24 15.39 -10.40
N THR A 86 -3.14 14.79 -9.99
CA THR A 86 -2.32 15.14 -8.83
C THR A 86 -1.05 15.88 -9.28
N SER A 87 -0.11 16.13 -8.37
CA SER A 87 1.20 16.68 -8.71
C SER A 87 2.11 15.68 -9.45
N LYS A 88 1.84 14.37 -9.35
CA LYS A 88 2.69 13.31 -9.93
C LYS A 88 2.09 12.60 -11.13
N MET A 89 0.76 12.45 -11.18
CA MET A 89 0.11 11.64 -12.21
C MET A 89 -1.24 12.22 -12.65
N ARG A 90 -1.68 11.76 -13.81
CA ARG A 90 -3.01 12.00 -14.37
C ARG A 90 -3.65 10.65 -14.70
N MET A 91 -4.76 10.35 -14.05
CA MET A 91 -5.61 9.22 -14.35
C MET A 91 -6.78 9.66 -15.23
N ARG A 92 -7.11 8.86 -16.25
CA ARG A 92 -8.31 9.02 -17.08
C ARG A 92 -9.07 7.72 -17.18
N TYR A 93 -10.35 7.79 -16.93
CA TYR A 93 -11.27 6.66 -17.06
C TYR A 93 -12.44 7.05 -17.94
N LYS A 94 -12.86 6.14 -18.85
CA LYS A 94 -14.05 6.34 -19.71
C LYS A 94 -15.29 5.97 -18.92
N LYS A 95 -16.20 6.94 -18.74
CA LYS A 95 -17.47 6.74 -18.03
C LYS A 95 -18.28 5.60 -18.60
N ASP A 96 -19.05 4.95 -17.77
CA ASP A 96 -20.02 3.91 -18.13
C ASP A 96 -19.41 2.76 -18.95
N SER A 97 -18.10 2.54 -18.84
CA SER A 97 -17.37 1.52 -19.61
C SER A 97 -17.11 0.22 -18.83
N GLY A 98 -17.62 0.12 -17.60
CA GLY A 98 -17.54 -1.09 -16.77
C GLY A 98 -16.15 -1.32 -16.18
N GLN A 99 -15.76 -2.57 -16.02
CA GLN A 99 -14.49 -2.97 -15.43
C GLN A 99 -13.28 -2.33 -16.12
N PHE A 100 -12.21 -2.12 -15.36
CA PHE A 100 -11.00 -1.49 -15.84
C PHE A 100 -10.24 -2.38 -16.81
N THR A 101 -9.93 -1.83 -17.97
CA THR A 101 -9.18 -2.47 -19.06
C THR A 101 -8.21 -1.48 -19.68
N GLY A 102 -7.25 -1.97 -20.48
CA GLY A 102 -6.32 -1.12 -21.22
C GLY A 102 -6.96 -0.15 -22.22
N ASN A 103 -8.27 -0.31 -22.52
CA ASN A 103 -9.01 0.53 -23.45
C ASN A 103 -9.77 1.68 -22.77
N ASN A 104 -10.03 1.59 -21.46
CA ASN A 104 -10.87 2.55 -20.75
C ASN A 104 -10.20 3.21 -19.54
N LEU A 105 -9.02 2.73 -19.12
CA LEU A 105 -8.26 3.31 -18.02
C LEU A 105 -6.80 3.54 -18.44
N VAL A 106 -6.29 4.72 -18.17
CA VAL A 106 -4.87 5.07 -18.35
C VAL A 106 -4.41 5.97 -17.21
N ILE A 107 -3.22 5.71 -16.72
CA ILE A 107 -2.51 6.56 -15.75
C ILE A 107 -1.17 6.93 -16.35
N GLU A 108 -0.87 8.22 -16.37
CA GLU A 108 0.36 8.74 -16.95
C GLU A 108 0.99 9.82 -16.07
N ALA A 109 2.29 9.99 -16.19
CA ALA A 109 3.01 11.03 -15.48
C ALA A 109 2.57 12.42 -15.95
N VAL A 110 2.47 13.39 -15.03
CA VAL A 110 2.33 14.80 -15.39
C VAL A 110 3.67 15.37 -15.85
N LYS A 111 3.62 16.50 -16.56
CA LYS A 111 4.83 17.21 -17.02
C LYS A 111 5.75 17.55 -15.85
N GLY A 112 7.00 17.12 -15.91
CA GLY A 112 8.02 17.34 -14.88
C GLY A 112 8.13 16.23 -13.84
N ALA A 113 7.18 15.29 -13.80
CA ALA A 113 7.32 14.06 -13.02
C ALA A 113 8.14 12.99 -13.77
N PHE A 114 8.55 11.93 -13.07
CA PHE A 114 9.21 10.78 -13.67
C PHE A 114 8.31 10.16 -14.75
N PRO A 115 8.79 9.98 -15.99
CA PRO A 115 7.95 9.61 -17.12
C PRO A 115 7.48 8.16 -17.03
N PHE A 116 6.18 7.95 -17.10
CA PHE A 116 5.56 6.64 -17.28
C PHE A 116 4.20 6.78 -17.95
N THR A 117 3.74 5.68 -18.55
CA THR A 117 2.34 5.49 -18.97
C THR A 117 1.95 4.07 -18.63
N TRP A 118 0.94 3.92 -17.81
CA TRP A 118 0.40 2.63 -17.41
C TRP A 118 -1.04 2.46 -17.87
N LYS A 119 -1.36 1.25 -18.25
CA LYS A 119 -2.73 0.77 -18.55
C LYS A 119 -2.89 -0.63 -17.93
N PRO A 120 -4.10 -1.06 -17.57
CA PRO A 120 -4.34 -2.43 -17.16
C PRO A 120 -3.72 -3.44 -18.13
N GLY A 121 -2.96 -4.39 -17.57
CA GLY A 121 -2.21 -5.39 -18.33
C GLY A 121 -0.74 -5.05 -18.59
N VAL A 122 -0.30 -3.81 -18.39
CA VAL A 122 1.12 -3.44 -18.50
C VAL A 122 1.89 -3.99 -17.30
N GLN A 123 2.93 -4.78 -17.57
CA GLN A 123 3.80 -5.38 -16.55
C GLN A 123 5.01 -4.51 -16.25
N GLN A 124 5.46 -4.49 -15.01
CA GLN A 124 6.73 -3.91 -14.62
C GLN A 124 7.89 -4.71 -15.21
N LYS A 125 8.94 -4.00 -15.63
CA LYS A 125 10.18 -4.61 -16.15
C LYS A 125 11.34 -4.50 -15.16
N GLY A 126 11.36 -3.46 -14.36
CA GLY A 126 12.43 -3.12 -13.45
C GLY A 126 12.11 -3.36 -11.99
N ASN A 127 11.30 -4.39 -11.65
CA ASN A 127 10.97 -4.70 -10.27
C ASN A 127 12.23 -5.02 -9.46
N LEU A 128 12.41 -4.34 -8.32
CA LEU A 128 13.60 -4.48 -7.46
C LEU A 128 13.60 -5.75 -6.63
N LYS A 129 12.55 -6.56 -6.78
CA LYS A 129 12.33 -7.82 -6.09
C LYS A 129 12.09 -7.64 -4.59
N GLY A 130 11.54 -8.69 -3.99
CA GLY A 130 11.30 -8.79 -2.56
C GLY A 130 12.47 -9.47 -1.84
N THR A 131 12.21 -9.78 -0.58
CA THR A 131 13.11 -10.58 0.25
C THR A 131 12.60 -12.02 0.34
N TYR A 132 13.45 -12.95 0.77
CA TYR A 132 13.00 -14.28 1.13
C TYR A 132 12.06 -14.24 2.32
N ARG A 133 11.04 -15.10 2.31
CA ARG A 133 10.09 -15.24 3.42
C ARG A 133 10.70 -15.97 4.62
N THR A 134 11.66 -16.83 4.36
CA THR A 134 12.37 -17.60 5.38
C THR A 134 13.85 -17.73 5.03
N LEU A 135 14.69 -17.86 6.05
CA LEU A 135 16.10 -18.19 5.89
C LEU A 135 16.36 -19.71 6.10
N ASP A 136 15.31 -20.49 6.29
CA ASP A 136 15.43 -21.94 6.45
C ASP A 136 16.02 -22.55 5.18
N GLY A 137 17.00 -23.42 5.34
CA GLY A 137 17.72 -24.05 4.24
C GLY A 137 18.71 -23.13 3.50
N MET A 138 18.99 -21.94 4.01
CA MET A 138 20.00 -21.04 3.46
C MET A 138 21.37 -21.43 3.98
N ASP A 139 22.36 -21.54 3.09
CA ASP A 139 23.73 -21.89 3.43
C ASP A 139 24.59 -20.71 3.90
N GLY A 140 24.00 -19.52 3.99
CA GLY A 140 24.66 -18.29 4.40
C GLY A 140 25.47 -17.60 3.31
N GLU A 141 25.47 -18.10 2.10
CA GLU A 141 26.08 -17.40 0.96
C GLU A 141 25.15 -16.30 0.46
N THR A 142 25.62 -15.06 0.52
CA THR A 142 24.94 -13.89 -0.03
C THR A 142 25.14 -13.86 -1.54
N GLN A 143 24.31 -14.54 -2.27
CA GLN A 143 24.22 -14.40 -3.71
C GLN A 143 22.87 -13.78 -4.08
N THR A 144 22.82 -13.05 -5.17
CA THR A 144 21.57 -12.56 -5.76
C THR A 144 20.65 -13.70 -6.21
N GLN A 145 21.13 -14.94 -6.12
CA GLN A 145 20.41 -16.17 -6.39
C GLN A 145 20.85 -17.18 -5.32
N THR A 146 19.98 -17.42 -4.35
CA THR A 146 20.31 -18.25 -3.21
C THR A 146 19.75 -19.65 -3.38
N TRP A 147 20.50 -20.63 -2.98
CA TRP A 147 20.12 -22.04 -2.92
C TRP A 147 19.35 -22.32 -1.62
N VAL A 148 18.29 -23.09 -1.70
CA VAL A 148 17.68 -23.70 -0.52
C VAL A 148 18.26 -25.09 -0.36
N ALA A 149 18.66 -25.46 0.86
CA ALA A 149 19.36 -26.70 1.14
C ALA A 149 18.65 -27.97 0.64
N ASP A 150 17.33 -27.96 0.59
CA ASP A 150 16.50 -29.08 0.13
C ASP A 150 16.20 -29.05 -1.38
N THR A 151 16.65 -28.05 -2.12
CA THR A 151 16.51 -28.05 -3.58
C THR A 151 17.59 -28.92 -4.21
N LYS A 152 17.23 -29.59 -5.29
CA LYS A 152 18.22 -30.33 -6.08
C LYS A 152 19.32 -29.37 -6.51
N LYS A 153 20.56 -29.79 -6.36
CA LYS A 153 21.75 -29.04 -6.76
C LYS A 153 21.57 -28.52 -8.19
N GLY A 154 21.39 -27.21 -8.37
CA GLY A 154 21.14 -26.58 -9.66
C GLY A 154 19.81 -25.80 -9.79
N GLU A 155 18.89 -25.89 -8.83
CA GLU A 155 17.68 -25.07 -8.84
C GLU A 155 17.94 -23.70 -8.20
N GLN A 156 17.68 -22.65 -8.95
CA GLN A 156 17.77 -21.26 -8.48
C GLN A 156 16.41 -20.81 -7.97
N LEU A 157 16.34 -20.38 -6.71
CA LEU A 157 15.17 -19.70 -6.21
C LEU A 157 15.06 -18.30 -6.80
N LYS A 158 13.98 -18.08 -7.50
CA LYS A 158 13.65 -16.78 -8.05
C LYS A 158 13.00 -15.92 -6.96
N LEU A 159 13.59 -14.76 -6.67
CA LEU A 159 12.94 -13.79 -5.78
C LEU A 159 11.59 -13.37 -6.34
N GLU A 160 10.58 -13.32 -5.48
CA GLU A 160 9.27 -12.78 -5.82
C GLU A 160 9.35 -11.27 -6.11
N ASP A 161 8.36 -10.74 -6.80
CA ASP A 161 8.28 -9.31 -7.06
C ASP A 161 8.04 -8.55 -5.75
N GLY A 162 8.81 -7.49 -5.57
CA GLY A 162 8.67 -6.57 -4.45
C GLY A 162 7.76 -5.39 -4.77
N LEU A 163 7.59 -4.51 -3.78
CA LEU A 163 6.77 -3.31 -3.93
C LEU A 163 7.34 -2.30 -4.92
N LEU A 164 8.67 -2.18 -4.99
CA LEU A 164 9.36 -1.11 -5.70
C LEU A 164 9.92 -1.56 -7.05
N ALA A 165 9.95 -0.63 -8.00
CA ALA A 165 10.49 -0.87 -9.34
C ALA A 165 11.21 0.38 -9.87
N THR A 166 12.21 0.17 -10.74
CA THR A 166 12.89 1.25 -11.46
C THR A 166 12.00 1.89 -12.54
N ASP A 167 10.88 1.25 -12.87
CA ASP A 167 9.84 1.81 -13.74
C ASP A 167 9.14 3.04 -13.12
N GLY A 168 9.35 3.31 -11.83
CA GLY A 168 8.85 4.48 -11.10
C GLY A 168 7.38 4.40 -10.71
N TRP A 169 6.76 3.23 -10.85
CA TRP A 169 5.38 2.98 -10.44
C TRP A 169 5.21 1.55 -9.91
N SER A 170 4.16 1.34 -9.14
CA SER A 170 3.74 0.01 -8.66
C SER A 170 2.23 -0.14 -8.77
N PHE A 171 1.82 -1.37 -8.98
CA PHE A 171 0.43 -1.78 -9.06
C PHE A 171 0.18 -2.94 -8.08
N ILE A 172 -0.87 -2.81 -7.27
CA ILE A 172 -1.27 -3.84 -6.30
C ILE A 172 -2.73 -4.17 -6.57
N ASP A 173 -3.02 -5.43 -6.83
CA ASP A 173 -4.37 -5.96 -7.02
C ASP A 173 -4.85 -6.63 -5.73
N ASP A 174 -5.82 -6.02 -5.07
CA ASP A 174 -6.47 -6.53 -3.86
C ASP A 174 -7.84 -7.16 -4.15
N SER A 175 -8.20 -7.33 -5.43
CA SER A 175 -9.54 -7.79 -5.83
C SER A 175 -9.91 -9.16 -5.28
N GLN A 176 -8.92 -10.02 -5.01
CA GLN A 176 -9.10 -11.37 -4.47
C GLN A 176 -8.60 -11.51 -3.02
N GLY A 177 -8.12 -10.41 -2.43
CA GLY A 177 -7.58 -10.40 -1.07
C GLY A 177 -8.65 -10.69 -0.01
N LEU A 178 -8.24 -11.34 1.09
CA LEU A 178 -9.11 -11.54 2.24
C LEU A 178 -9.41 -10.20 2.92
N LEU A 179 -10.59 -10.12 3.52
CA LEU A 179 -11.06 -8.99 4.30
C LEU A 179 -11.04 -9.32 5.79
N PHE A 180 -11.07 -8.27 6.62
CA PHE A 180 -11.47 -8.40 8.01
C PHE A 180 -12.97 -8.18 8.15
N ASP A 181 -13.63 -8.91 9.07
CA ASP A 181 -15.09 -8.87 9.24
C ASP A 181 -15.59 -7.67 10.05
N ASN A 182 -14.69 -6.85 10.60
CA ASN A 182 -14.97 -5.70 11.44
C ASN A 182 -15.67 -6.07 12.79
N ASP A 183 -15.49 -7.31 13.28
CA ASP A 183 -15.95 -7.67 14.61
C ASP A 183 -15.24 -6.77 15.66
N PRO A 184 -15.98 -6.09 16.58
CA PRO A 184 -15.39 -5.16 17.52
C PRO A 184 -14.54 -5.85 18.60
N ASP A 185 -14.81 -7.12 18.91
CA ASP A 185 -14.09 -7.84 19.94
C ASP A 185 -12.86 -8.57 19.38
N TRP A 186 -13.00 -9.15 18.20
CA TRP A 186 -11.93 -9.87 17.52
C TRP A 186 -12.14 -9.94 16.01
N GLU A 187 -11.43 -9.12 15.26
CA GLU A 187 -11.49 -9.13 13.80
C GLU A 187 -10.95 -10.46 13.25
N TRP A 188 -11.76 -11.14 12.43
CA TRP A 188 -11.38 -12.37 11.76
C TRP A 188 -11.33 -12.19 10.24
N ALA A 189 -10.57 -13.05 9.58
CA ALA A 189 -10.49 -13.05 8.12
C ALA A 189 -11.77 -13.64 7.51
N LYS A 190 -12.29 -12.98 6.48
CA LYS A 190 -13.39 -13.46 5.66
C LYS A 190 -13.08 -13.32 4.17
N GLU A 191 -13.73 -14.12 3.37
CA GLU A 191 -13.61 -14.04 1.92
C GLU A 191 -14.22 -12.72 1.39
N ARG A 192 -13.64 -12.20 0.32
CA ARG A 192 -14.20 -11.10 -0.44
C ARG A 192 -15.37 -11.62 -1.30
N PRO A 193 -16.46 -10.85 -1.50
CA PRO A 193 -17.53 -11.24 -2.40
C PRO A 193 -17.00 -11.56 -3.80
N ALA A 194 -17.33 -12.75 -4.32
CA ALA A 194 -16.94 -13.21 -5.65
C ALA A 194 -17.86 -12.62 -6.73
N ASN A 195 -17.93 -11.28 -6.84
CA ASN A 195 -18.82 -10.58 -7.76
C ASN A 195 -18.13 -10.06 -9.03
N GLY A 196 -16.84 -10.38 -9.24
CA GLY A 196 -16.06 -9.87 -10.37
C GLY A 196 -15.64 -8.40 -10.23
N GLY A 197 -15.67 -7.84 -9.02
CA GLY A 197 -15.19 -6.50 -8.73
C GLY A 197 -13.66 -6.38 -8.86
N GLN A 198 -13.19 -5.14 -8.98
CA GLN A 198 -11.77 -4.79 -8.99
C GLN A 198 -11.50 -3.80 -7.86
N ASP A 199 -10.41 -4.00 -7.12
CA ASP A 199 -9.93 -3.14 -6.04
C ASP A 199 -8.41 -3.03 -6.13
N TRP A 200 -7.96 -1.93 -6.73
CA TRP A 200 -6.59 -1.76 -7.17
C TRP A 200 -5.94 -0.54 -6.52
N TYR A 201 -4.68 -0.66 -6.18
CA TYR A 201 -3.85 0.45 -5.74
C TYR A 201 -2.76 0.70 -6.78
N PHE A 202 -2.68 1.95 -7.24
CA PHE A 202 -1.64 2.39 -8.16
C PHE A 202 -0.78 3.45 -7.48
N MET A 203 0.54 3.27 -7.54
CA MET A 203 1.53 4.15 -6.92
C MET A 203 2.49 4.68 -7.97
N ALA A 204 2.65 6.02 -8.04
CA ALA A 204 3.60 6.72 -8.90
C ALA A 204 4.61 7.47 -8.04
N TYR A 205 5.85 7.03 -8.02
CA TYR A 205 6.89 7.55 -7.12
C TYR A 205 8.20 7.92 -7.84
N GLY A 206 8.32 7.61 -9.14
CA GLY A 206 9.59 7.77 -9.85
C GLY A 206 10.71 6.98 -9.18
N HIS A 207 11.75 7.66 -8.74
CA HIS A 207 12.85 7.04 -7.98
C HIS A 207 12.88 7.47 -6.51
N ASP A 208 11.84 8.13 -6.03
CA ASP A 208 11.69 8.43 -4.59
C ASP A 208 11.10 7.22 -3.84
N TYR A 209 11.92 6.19 -3.67
CA TYR A 209 11.54 4.94 -3.00
C TYR A 209 11.16 5.13 -1.53
N LYS A 210 11.74 6.13 -0.85
CA LYS A 210 11.37 6.42 0.55
C LYS A 210 9.97 7.00 0.63
N GLN A 211 9.61 7.89 -0.30
CA GLN A 211 8.26 8.42 -0.38
C GLN A 211 7.27 7.32 -0.77
N ALA A 212 7.63 6.41 -1.68
CA ALA A 212 6.79 5.25 -2.03
C ALA A 212 6.46 4.38 -0.80
N LEU A 213 7.47 4.07 0.04
CA LEU A 213 7.24 3.33 1.28
C LEU A 213 6.37 4.10 2.27
N LYS A 214 6.56 5.41 2.38
CA LYS A 214 5.71 6.27 3.21
C LYS A 214 4.26 6.28 2.72
N ASP A 215 4.04 6.43 1.41
CA ASP A 215 2.71 6.39 0.80
C ASP A 215 2.05 5.02 0.97
N TYR A 216 2.82 3.94 0.82
CA TYR A 216 2.35 2.58 1.08
C TYR A 216 1.80 2.43 2.51
N THR A 217 2.51 2.97 3.52
CA THR A 217 2.05 2.89 4.90
C THR A 217 0.76 3.67 5.19
N LEU A 218 0.34 4.59 4.31
CA LEU A 218 -0.93 5.30 4.48
C LEU A 218 -2.13 4.34 4.39
N PHE A 219 -2.09 3.36 3.50
CA PHE A 219 -3.17 2.38 3.37
C PHE A 219 -2.84 1.02 3.98
N ALA A 220 -1.62 0.54 3.86
CA ALA A 220 -1.21 -0.76 4.42
C ALA A 220 -1.00 -0.75 5.93
N GLY A 221 -0.95 0.45 6.54
CA GLY A 221 -0.64 0.61 7.96
C GLY A 221 0.85 0.68 8.23
N LYS A 222 1.18 1.19 9.40
CA LYS A 222 2.57 1.30 9.86
C LYS A 222 3.06 -0.06 10.33
N MET A 223 4.30 -0.39 9.99
CA MET A 223 4.96 -1.58 10.54
C MET A 223 5.05 -1.45 12.07
N PRO A 224 4.51 -2.41 12.84
CA PRO A 224 4.63 -2.40 14.28
C PRO A 224 6.09 -2.58 14.68
N LEU A 225 6.54 -1.82 15.68
CA LEU A 225 7.84 -2.03 16.26
C LEU A 225 7.77 -3.21 17.23
N PRO A 226 8.37 -4.35 16.94
CA PRO A 226 8.33 -5.48 17.85
C PRO A 226 9.12 -5.20 19.13
N PRO A 227 8.82 -5.90 20.24
CA PRO A 227 9.56 -5.78 21.47
C PRO A 227 11.06 -6.05 21.26
N ARG A 228 11.91 -5.35 22.03
CA ARG A 228 13.37 -5.43 21.87
C ARG A 228 13.92 -6.86 21.93
N TYR A 229 13.31 -7.73 22.76
CA TYR A 229 13.74 -9.13 22.88
C TYR A 229 13.53 -9.93 21.60
N ALA A 230 12.61 -9.51 20.70
CA ALA A 230 12.40 -10.17 19.41
C ALA A 230 13.62 -10.07 18.47
N PHE A 231 14.51 -9.12 18.72
CA PHE A 231 15.77 -8.94 17.99
C PHE A 231 16.97 -9.59 18.72
N GLY A 232 16.72 -10.29 19.83
CA GLY A 232 17.73 -10.98 20.58
C GLY A 232 18.08 -12.37 19.99
N TYR A 233 18.89 -13.08 20.72
CA TYR A 233 19.25 -14.44 20.34
C TYR A 233 18.09 -15.41 20.62
N TRP A 234 17.70 -16.18 19.60
CA TRP A 234 16.68 -17.21 19.71
C TRP A 234 17.39 -18.58 19.76
N TRP A 235 17.39 -19.21 20.95
CA TRP A 235 17.88 -20.55 21.09
C TRP A 235 16.85 -21.53 20.51
N SER A 236 17.28 -22.34 19.55
CA SER A 236 16.46 -23.39 18.98
C SER A 236 17.20 -24.70 19.06
N ARG A 237 16.53 -25.79 19.43
CA ARG A 237 17.05 -27.11 19.50
C ARG A 237 16.12 -28.09 18.77
N TYR A 238 16.71 -28.97 17.99
CA TYR A 238 15.98 -29.88 17.13
C TYR A 238 15.33 -31.08 17.85
N TRP A 239 15.79 -31.44 19.08
CA TRP A 239 15.26 -32.56 19.87
C TRP A 239 14.74 -32.13 21.22
N LEU A 240 13.95 -33.02 21.84
CA LEU A 240 13.36 -32.77 23.17
C LEU A 240 14.44 -32.56 24.24
N TYR A 241 14.13 -31.66 25.17
CA TYR A 241 14.90 -31.48 26.38
C TYR A 241 14.52 -32.57 27.40
N SER A 242 15.46 -33.01 28.22
CA SER A 242 15.18 -33.78 29.42
C SER A 242 14.94 -32.84 30.60
N ASP A 243 14.30 -33.33 31.68
CA ASP A 243 14.07 -32.56 32.89
C ASP A 243 15.35 -32.05 33.57
N LYS A 244 16.51 -32.56 33.18
CA LYS A 244 17.84 -32.24 33.74
C LYS A 244 18.60 -31.19 32.89
N GLU A 245 18.14 -30.87 31.73
CA GLU A 245 18.74 -29.87 30.82
C GLU A 245 18.08 -28.52 30.96
#